data_ed283a3fb81445fdacc012c5489a745e
#
_entry.id   ed283a3fb81445fdacc012c5489a745e
#
_cell.length_a   1.000
_cell.length_b   1.000
_cell.length_c   1.000
_cell.angle_alpha   90.00
_cell.angle_beta   90.00
_cell.angle_gamma   90.00
#
_symmetry.space_group_name_H-M   'P 1'
#
loop_
_entity.id
_entity.type
_entity.pdbx_description
1 polymer ?
#
loop_
_entity_poly.entity_id
_entity_poly.type
_entity_poly.pdbx_seq_one_letter_code
_entity_poly.pdbx_strand_id
1 'polypeptide(L)'
;MAEENNSARFSSVDRHIAEEEEIELVSVGVDIGSSTSHLVFSRVLMERVGARYIVAQRETIHEPPIQLTPYSDGEDIDSKLLGEFIDQSFKSAGIERSDVDTGALILTGVAVRRRNARAIGELFSAEAGKFVAVSAGDGLEATMAAHGSGAVIRSSKSDGLTINVDIGGGTTKIAHCRHGKVERVTAVDCGARLIVLNERGEVIRLEPTGKAHANDVGVNLKIGSQPNGEELEKIADRMATRIVEATGLTEQSSKTKDMLLLPALPLIKNIDALTFSGGVSEFVYGNEAAAFGDLGPQLAKYAREKFESQGAPIEKPVATIRATVVGASQYTVQLSGTTIFIEPRDTVPLKNVPVIVPELDFSTPNIETVNIKSAINTALTRLDLVDDQTPVAIGFQWKGSASFMRLQQFGEGLKAAILGRLNKKLPIVLVSDGDIGGLVGIHLREEMKIEAPVISIDGVTLSEFDYIDIGEIIPSSGAVPVVIKSLVFPASLSAD
;
A
#
# COMPACT_ATOMS: atom_id res chain seq x y z
N MET A 1 -11.87 67.83 -16.30
CA MET A 1 -11.92 66.64 -17.12
C MET A 1 -10.75 65.80 -16.68
N ALA A 2 -11.01 64.81 -15.82
CA ALA A 2 -10.01 63.95 -15.28
C ALA A 2 -10.02 62.64 -16.09
N GLU A 3 -8.90 62.29 -16.65
CA GLU A 3 -8.70 60.99 -17.29
C GLU A 3 -8.64 59.91 -16.24
N GLU A 4 -9.61 59.00 -16.27
CA GLU A 4 -9.62 57.77 -15.48
C GLU A 4 -8.62 56.78 -16.09
N ASN A 5 -7.53 56.57 -15.37
CA ASN A 5 -6.52 55.57 -15.65
C ASN A 5 -7.04 54.22 -15.21
N ASN A 6 -7.55 53.45 -16.15
CA ASN A 6 -8.06 52.08 -15.92
C ASN A 6 -6.88 51.09 -15.86
N SER A 7 -6.11 51.09 -14.75
CA SER A 7 -5.14 50.10 -14.47
C SER A 7 -5.85 48.78 -14.05
N ALA A 8 -5.79 47.79 -14.91
CA ALA A 8 -6.21 46.45 -14.61
C ALA A 8 -5.63 45.98 -13.27
N ARG A 9 -6.49 45.85 -12.26
CA ARG A 9 -6.12 45.21 -11.00
C ARG A 9 -5.97 43.72 -11.29
N PHE A 10 -4.73 43.28 -11.40
CA PHE A 10 -4.42 41.90 -11.12
C PHE A 10 -4.83 41.66 -9.67
N SER A 11 -5.92 40.95 -9.47
CA SER A 11 -6.28 40.46 -8.15
C SER A 11 -5.15 39.52 -7.72
N SER A 12 -4.36 39.97 -6.75
CA SER A 12 -3.49 39.09 -6.00
C SER A 12 -4.40 38.09 -5.28
N VAL A 13 -4.60 36.93 -5.90
CA VAL A 13 -4.94 35.74 -5.13
C VAL A 13 -3.80 35.64 -4.11
N ASP A 14 -4.13 35.67 -2.83
CA ASP A 14 -3.18 35.50 -1.74
C ASP A 14 -2.34 34.25 -2.01
N ARG A 15 -1.22 34.43 -2.68
CA ARG A 15 -0.14 33.47 -2.73
C ARG A 15 0.57 33.58 -1.39
N HIS A 16 0.07 32.88 -0.39
CA HIS A 16 0.94 32.40 0.64
C HIS A 16 1.84 31.34 -0.02
N ILE A 17 2.92 31.81 -0.61
CA ILE A 17 4.09 30.97 -0.85
C ILE A 17 4.72 30.82 0.53
N ALA A 18 4.16 29.93 1.34
CA ALA A 18 4.93 29.31 2.39
C ALA A 18 5.88 28.38 1.64
N GLU A 19 7.13 28.80 1.44
CA GLU A 19 8.22 27.92 1.12
C GLU A 19 8.49 27.08 2.39
N GLU A 20 7.56 26.24 2.78
CA GLU A 20 7.82 25.23 3.79
C GLU A 20 8.68 24.16 3.10
N GLU A 21 9.96 24.19 3.40
CA GLU A 21 10.90 23.15 2.96
C GLU A 21 10.54 21.81 3.62
N GLU A 22 9.80 21.84 4.71
CA GLU A 22 9.37 20.69 5.52
C GLU A 22 7.86 20.71 5.76
N ILE A 23 7.21 19.56 5.67
CA ILE A 23 5.80 19.34 6.00
C ILE A 23 5.71 18.22 7.03
N GLU A 24 5.04 18.48 8.15
CA GLU A 24 4.72 17.47 9.14
C GLU A 24 3.29 16.96 8.95
N LEU A 25 3.12 15.64 8.86
CA LEU A 25 1.84 14.98 8.71
C LEU A 25 1.59 13.99 9.85
N VAL A 26 0.36 13.97 10.36
CA VAL A 26 -0.13 12.91 11.23
C VAL A 26 -0.73 11.81 10.37
N SER A 27 -0.16 10.61 10.46
CA SER A 27 -0.58 9.44 9.69
C SER A 27 -1.09 8.34 10.61
N VAL A 28 -2.14 7.64 10.17
CA VAL A 28 -2.67 6.46 10.85
C VAL A 28 -2.65 5.26 9.92
N GLY A 29 -1.92 4.24 10.32
CA GLY A 29 -1.98 2.92 9.68
C GLY A 29 -2.96 2.02 10.42
N VAL A 30 -3.84 1.33 9.70
CA VAL A 30 -4.76 0.33 10.23
C VAL A 30 -4.60 -0.94 9.42
N ASP A 31 -4.26 -2.03 10.10
CA ASP A 31 -4.21 -3.37 9.48
C ASP A 31 -5.24 -4.26 10.16
N ILE A 32 -6.17 -4.77 9.36
CA ILE A 32 -7.18 -5.73 9.79
C ILE A 32 -6.85 -7.06 9.13
N GLY A 33 -6.12 -7.86 9.86
CA GLY A 33 -5.74 -9.21 9.45
C GLY A 33 -6.79 -10.26 9.81
N SER A 34 -6.57 -11.48 9.33
CA SER A 34 -7.41 -12.64 9.65
C SER A 34 -7.35 -13.06 11.12
N SER A 35 -6.36 -12.61 11.86
CA SER A 35 -6.13 -13.00 13.26
C SER A 35 -6.09 -11.82 14.21
N THR A 36 -5.47 -10.73 13.81
CA THR A 36 -5.24 -9.55 14.65
C THR A 36 -5.53 -8.27 13.88
N SER A 37 -5.96 -7.26 14.61
CA SER A 37 -6.15 -5.90 14.12
C SER A 37 -5.20 -4.96 14.84
N HIS A 38 -4.54 -4.10 14.08
CA HIS A 38 -3.50 -3.19 14.56
C HIS A 38 -3.75 -1.76 14.12
N LEU A 39 -3.41 -0.80 14.98
CA LEU A 39 -3.29 0.59 14.61
C LEU A 39 -1.88 1.10 14.95
N VAL A 40 -1.40 2.06 14.17
CA VAL A 40 -0.18 2.81 14.45
C VAL A 40 -0.41 4.27 14.09
N PHE A 41 -0.18 5.15 15.03
CA PHE A 41 -0.18 6.60 14.82
C PHE A 41 1.27 7.05 14.63
N SER A 42 1.53 7.77 13.56
CA SER A 42 2.89 8.21 13.20
C SER A 42 2.89 9.67 12.80
N ARG A 43 4.00 10.33 13.10
CA ARG A 43 4.37 11.64 12.56
C ARG A 43 5.32 11.40 11.40
N VAL A 44 5.02 11.97 10.26
CA VAL A 44 5.82 11.85 9.04
C VAL A 44 6.33 13.23 8.69
N LEU A 45 7.65 13.43 8.77
CA LEU A 45 8.30 14.64 8.27
C LEU A 45 8.65 14.43 6.81
N MET A 46 8.18 15.31 5.98
CA MET A 46 8.47 15.33 4.55
C MET A 46 9.32 16.54 4.21
N GLU A 47 10.42 16.34 3.52
CA GLU A 47 11.29 17.39 3.03
C GLU A 47 11.09 17.61 1.53
N ARG A 48 11.19 18.85 1.09
CA ARG A 48 11.11 19.21 -0.31
C ARG A 48 12.44 18.97 -1.02
N VAL A 49 12.41 18.10 -2.03
CA VAL A 49 13.55 17.85 -2.91
C VAL A 49 13.16 18.20 -4.35
N GLY A 50 13.52 19.41 -4.79
CA GLY A 50 13.08 19.95 -6.06
C GLY A 50 11.58 20.25 -6.07
N ALA A 51 10.82 19.63 -6.98
CA ALA A 51 9.37 19.77 -7.07
C ALA A 51 8.59 18.73 -6.23
N ARG A 52 9.26 17.84 -5.51
CA ARG A 52 8.64 16.73 -4.79
C ARG A 52 8.90 16.80 -3.30
N TYR A 53 7.95 16.30 -2.51
CA TYR A 53 8.17 16.01 -1.11
C TYR A 53 8.54 14.53 -0.96
N ILE A 54 9.58 14.25 -0.19
CA ILE A 54 10.01 12.91 0.17
C ILE A 54 9.93 12.74 1.69
N VAL A 55 9.68 11.52 2.14
CA VAL A 55 9.70 11.22 3.58
C VAL A 55 11.15 11.29 4.06
N ALA A 56 11.44 12.30 4.88
CA ALA A 56 12.75 12.50 5.51
C ALA A 56 12.87 11.78 6.83
N GLN A 57 11.83 11.85 7.65
CA GLN A 57 11.80 11.22 8.96
C GLN A 57 10.40 10.70 9.27
N ARG A 58 10.37 9.67 10.10
CA ARG A 58 9.15 9.12 10.65
C ARG A 58 9.33 8.77 12.11
N GLU A 59 8.36 9.17 12.91
CA GLU A 59 8.27 8.88 14.32
C GLU A 59 6.94 8.18 14.62
N THR A 60 6.96 7.09 15.37
CA THR A 60 5.74 6.49 15.90
C THR A 60 5.30 7.29 17.11
N ILE A 61 4.10 7.88 17.03
CA ILE A 61 3.52 8.68 18.12
C ILE A 61 2.90 7.77 19.18
N HIS A 62 2.10 6.79 18.71
CA HIS A 62 1.37 5.90 19.60
C HIS A 62 1.06 4.56 18.92
N GLU A 63 1.16 3.51 19.71
CA GLU A 63 0.82 2.14 19.31
C GLU A 63 -0.19 1.55 20.29
N PRO A 64 -1.50 1.58 19.97
CA PRO A 64 -2.50 0.94 20.80
C PRO A 64 -2.24 -0.56 20.99
N PRO A 65 -2.76 -1.19 22.05
CA PRO A 65 -2.70 -2.63 22.22
C PRO A 65 -3.29 -3.34 20.99
N ILE A 66 -2.67 -4.47 20.62
CA ILE A 66 -3.16 -5.31 19.53
C ILE A 66 -4.46 -6.00 19.97
N GLN A 67 -5.46 -6.02 19.10
CA GLN A 67 -6.69 -6.75 19.34
C GLN A 67 -6.78 -7.97 18.42
N LEU A 68 -7.31 -9.07 18.90
CA LEU A 68 -7.77 -10.15 18.03
C LEU A 68 -8.90 -9.62 17.17
N THR A 69 -8.84 -9.87 15.85
CA THR A 69 -9.90 -9.46 14.93
C THR A 69 -11.23 -10.08 15.38
N PRO A 70 -12.23 -9.27 15.72
CA PRO A 70 -13.50 -9.79 16.21
C PRO A 70 -14.32 -10.39 15.07
N TYR A 71 -14.85 -11.59 15.27
CA TYR A 71 -15.74 -12.25 14.31
C TYR A 71 -17.12 -12.47 14.95
N SER A 72 -18.18 -12.24 14.17
CA SER A 72 -19.54 -12.63 14.47
C SER A 72 -19.84 -13.97 13.80
N ASP A 73 -20.46 -14.91 14.52
CA ASP A 73 -20.92 -16.22 14.02
C ASP A 73 -19.90 -17.00 13.15
N GLY A 74 -18.59 -16.77 13.37
CA GLY A 74 -17.48 -17.54 12.81
C GLY A 74 -16.98 -17.12 11.42
N GLU A 75 -17.70 -16.28 10.66
CA GLU A 75 -17.30 -15.95 9.29
C GLU A 75 -17.16 -14.45 8.99
N ASP A 76 -18.03 -13.61 9.51
CA ASP A 76 -17.98 -12.17 9.25
C ASP A 76 -17.25 -11.41 10.37
N ILE A 77 -16.54 -10.34 10.02
CA ILE A 77 -15.90 -9.49 11.03
C ILE A 77 -16.99 -8.65 11.72
N ASP A 78 -16.96 -8.61 13.06
CA ASP A 78 -17.85 -7.78 13.83
C ASP A 78 -17.45 -6.31 13.70
N SER A 79 -18.15 -5.59 12.80
CA SER A 79 -17.87 -4.20 12.48
C SER A 79 -18.10 -3.27 13.68
N LYS A 80 -18.99 -3.62 14.61
CA LYS A 80 -19.26 -2.82 15.81
C LYS A 80 -18.10 -2.90 16.80
N LEU A 81 -17.67 -4.12 17.14
CA LEU A 81 -16.52 -4.31 18.04
C LEU A 81 -15.22 -3.75 17.43
N LEU A 82 -15.08 -3.87 16.11
CA LEU A 82 -13.93 -3.28 15.42
C LEU A 82 -13.98 -1.74 15.49
N GLY A 83 -15.15 -1.13 15.30
CA GLY A 83 -15.35 0.32 15.43
C GLY A 83 -15.03 0.81 16.86
N GLU A 84 -15.51 0.10 17.88
CA GLU A 84 -15.20 0.40 19.30
C GLU A 84 -13.67 0.34 19.57
N PHE A 85 -12.98 -0.64 19.00
CA PHE A 85 -11.52 -0.75 19.10
C PHE A 85 -10.81 0.46 18.47
N ILE A 86 -11.26 0.89 17.30
CA ILE A 86 -10.70 2.04 16.60
C ILE A 86 -10.90 3.31 17.43
N ASP A 87 -12.12 3.55 17.92
CA ASP A 87 -12.44 4.71 18.75
C ASP A 87 -11.61 4.75 20.03
N GLN A 88 -11.43 3.60 20.68
CA GLN A 88 -10.57 3.48 21.86
C GLN A 88 -9.10 3.76 21.52
N SER A 89 -8.65 3.33 20.35
CA SER A 89 -7.29 3.56 19.88
C SER A 89 -7.01 5.04 19.64
N PHE A 90 -7.92 5.78 19.01
CA PHE A 90 -7.83 7.23 18.84
C PHE A 90 -7.82 7.95 20.19
N LYS A 91 -8.71 7.57 21.09
CA LYS A 91 -8.79 8.13 22.43
C LYS A 91 -7.51 7.89 23.24
N SER A 92 -6.93 6.69 23.15
CA SER A 92 -5.67 6.37 23.86
C SER A 92 -4.47 7.13 23.29
N ALA A 93 -4.49 7.45 22.00
CA ALA A 93 -3.48 8.26 21.34
C ALA A 93 -3.61 9.76 21.68
N GLY A 94 -4.77 10.21 22.16
CA GLY A 94 -5.05 11.64 22.36
C GLY A 94 -5.13 12.42 21.04
N ILE A 95 -5.47 11.75 19.95
CA ILE A 95 -5.55 12.31 18.60
C ILE A 95 -7.02 12.33 18.20
N GLU A 96 -7.50 13.49 17.77
CA GLU A 96 -8.83 13.59 17.17
C GLU A 96 -8.76 13.14 15.70
N ARG A 97 -9.87 12.61 15.18
CA ARG A 97 -9.92 12.17 13.78
C ARG A 97 -9.63 13.31 12.79
N SER A 98 -10.00 14.55 13.16
CA SER A 98 -9.72 15.77 12.39
C SER A 98 -8.22 16.08 12.26
N ASP A 99 -7.42 15.65 13.24
CA ASP A 99 -5.97 15.93 13.28
C ASP A 99 -5.17 14.99 12.37
N VAL A 100 -5.80 13.95 11.84
CA VAL A 100 -5.15 13.02 10.92
C VAL A 100 -5.14 13.62 9.51
N ASP A 101 -3.96 13.75 8.93
CA ASP A 101 -3.75 14.26 7.57
C ASP A 101 -3.85 13.15 6.53
N THR A 102 -3.39 11.95 6.89
CA THR A 102 -3.36 10.80 5.98
C THR A 102 -3.48 9.48 6.75
N GLY A 103 -3.92 8.44 6.07
CA GLY A 103 -3.99 7.11 6.68
C GLY A 103 -4.17 6.00 5.65
N ALA A 104 -3.81 4.79 6.06
CA ALA A 104 -4.02 3.59 5.26
C ALA A 104 -4.79 2.55 6.08
N LEU A 105 -5.91 2.07 5.54
CA LEU A 105 -6.59 0.88 6.01
C LEU A 105 -6.23 -0.27 5.11
N ILE A 106 -5.65 -1.31 5.68
CA ILE A 106 -5.29 -2.53 4.96
C ILE A 106 -6.16 -3.66 5.47
N LEU A 107 -6.74 -4.38 4.54
CA LEU A 107 -7.38 -5.65 4.81
C LEU A 107 -6.45 -6.74 4.28
N THR A 108 -6.02 -7.67 5.15
CA THR A 108 -5.05 -8.70 4.81
C THR A 108 -5.59 -10.12 4.99
N GLY A 109 -5.01 -11.07 4.27
CA GLY A 109 -5.31 -12.48 4.40
C GLY A 109 -6.79 -12.83 4.16
N VAL A 110 -7.36 -13.66 5.05
CA VAL A 110 -8.75 -14.10 4.94
C VAL A 110 -9.75 -12.96 5.16
N ALA A 111 -9.37 -11.90 5.88
CA ALA A 111 -10.24 -10.75 6.13
C ALA A 111 -10.72 -10.09 4.81
N VAL A 112 -9.87 -10.08 3.77
CA VAL A 112 -10.21 -9.59 2.43
C VAL A 112 -11.34 -10.39 1.79
N ARG A 113 -11.40 -11.69 2.04
CA ARG A 113 -12.35 -12.62 1.41
C ARG A 113 -13.68 -12.69 2.15
N ARG A 114 -13.83 -12.00 3.28
CA ARG A 114 -15.06 -11.99 4.06
C ARG A 114 -16.12 -11.15 3.36
N ARG A 115 -17.39 -11.56 3.50
CA ARG A 115 -18.54 -10.92 2.84
C ARG A 115 -18.70 -9.45 3.21
N ASN A 116 -18.30 -9.08 4.43
CA ASN A 116 -18.42 -7.71 4.95
C ASN A 116 -17.13 -6.89 4.90
N ALA A 117 -16.09 -7.34 4.18
CA ALA A 117 -14.85 -6.58 3.99
C ALA A 117 -15.11 -5.16 3.46
N ARG A 118 -16.10 -5.02 2.57
CA ARG A 118 -16.56 -3.72 2.07
C ARG A 118 -17.16 -2.84 3.16
N ALA A 119 -17.98 -3.41 4.05
CA ALA A 119 -18.59 -2.65 5.16
C ALA A 119 -17.53 -2.13 6.14
N ILE A 120 -16.42 -2.86 6.30
CA ILE A 120 -15.27 -2.40 7.09
C ILE A 120 -14.60 -1.21 6.43
N GLY A 121 -14.41 -1.24 5.12
CA GLY A 121 -13.95 -0.06 4.36
C GLY A 121 -14.86 1.16 4.56
N GLU A 122 -16.18 0.94 4.69
CA GLU A 122 -17.18 1.98 4.92
C GLU A 122 -17.10 2.59 6.33
N LEU A 123 -16.61 1.89 7.35
CA LEU A 123 -16.33 2.49 8.68
C LEU A 123 -15.31 3.63 8.61
N PHE A 124 -14.41 3.57 7.64
CA PHE A 124 -13.41 4.60 7.39
C PHE A 124 -13.82 5.56 6.27
N SER A 125 -14.90 5.29 5.55
CA SER A 125 -15.34 6.09 4.40
C SER A 125 -15.92 7.45 4.79
N ALA A 126 -16.41 7.62 6.02
CA ALA A 126 -16.80 8.91 6.57
C ALA A 126 -15.61 9.89 6.66
N GLU A 127 -14.40 9.36 6.65
CA GLU A 127 -13.11 10.05 6.63
C GLU A 127 -12.55 10.14 5.20
N ALA A 128 -13.45 10.30 4.22
CA ALA A 128 -13.11 10.33 2.79
C ALA A 128 -11.96 11.31 2.49
N GLY A 129 -10.93 10.82 1.82
CA GLY A 129 -9.76 11.60 1.43
C GLY A 129 -8.61 11.62 2.42
N LYS A 130 -8.82 11.17 3.66
CA LYS A 130 -7.74 11.00 4.64
C LYS A 130 -7.25 9.56 4.71
N PHE A 131 -8.14 8.59 4.46
CA PHE A 131 -7.82 7.17 4.51
C PHE A 131 -7.91 6.47 3.17
N VAL A 132 -6.94 5.64 2.91
CA VAL A 132 -6.92 4.71 1.79
C VAL A 132 -7.30 3.34 2.29
N ALA A 133 -8.39 2.80 1.78
CA ALA A 133 -8.71 1.41 2.00
C ALA A 133 -8.09 0.55 0.89
N VAL A 134 -7.13 -0.26 1.25
CA VAL A 134 -6.47 -1.20 0.34
C VAL A 134 -6.79 -2.62 0.75
N SER A 135 -7.35 -3.39 -0.19
CA SER A 135 -7.34 -4.84 -0.10
C SER A 135 -5.98 -5.32 -0.58
N ALA A 136 -5.07 -5.62 0.37
CA ALA A 136 -3.75 -6.08 0.02
C ALA A 136 -3.78 -7.56 -0.35
N GLY A 137 -3.42 -7.88 -1.59
CA GLY A 137 -3.05 -9.25 -1.95
C GLY A 137 -1.69 -9.62 -1.34
N ASP A 138 -1.38 -10.92 -1.32
CA ASP A 138 -0.17 -11.47 -0.68
C ASP A 138 1.15 -10.80 -1.12
N GLY A 139 1.25 -10.38 -2.39
CA GLY A 139 2.45 -9.72 -2.91
C GLY A 139 2.63 -8.29 -2.38
N LEU A 140 1.55 -7.52 -2.29
CA LEU A 140 1.60 -6.19 -1.71
C LEU A 140 1.86 -6.26 -0.20
N GLU A 141 1.26 -7.21 0.50
CA GLU A 141 1.48 -7.46 1.93
C GLU A 141 2.97 -7.82 2.18
N ALA A 142 3.56 -8.71 1.37
CA ALA A 142 4.99 -9.04 1.43
C ALA A 142 5.88 -7.80 1.23
N THR A 143 5.52 -6.94 0.28
CA THR A 143 6.27 -5.71 -0.02
C THR A 143 6.18 -4.72 1.14
N MET A 144 4.98 -4.49 1.68
CA MET A 144 4.79 -3.60 2.83
C MET A 144 5.55 -4.10 4.06
N ALA A 145 5.46 -5.40 4.36
CA ALA A 145 6.20 -6.01 5.46
C ALA A 145 7.72 -5.84 5.32
N ALA A 146 8.27 -5.96 4.10
CA ALA A 146 9.68 -5.74 3.83
C ALA A 146 10.12 -4.28 4.04
N HIS A 147 9.26 -3.30 3.72
CA HIS A 147 9.52 -1.90 4.03
C HIS A 147 9.45 -1.64 5.54
N GLY A 148 8.37 -2.07 6.19
CA GLY A 148 8.17 -1.82 7.63
C GLY A 148 9.15 -2.55 8.53
N SER A 149 9.60 -3.75 8.17
CA SER A 149 10.66 -4.46 8.90
C SER A 149 12.05 -3.81 8.74
N GLY A 150 12.21 -2.90 7.77
CA GLY A 150 13.49 -2.30 7.43
C GLY A 150 14.37 -3.14 6.52
N ALA A 151 13.91 -4.31 6.03
CA ALA A 151 14.69 -5.18 5.15
C ALA A 151 15.09 -4.48 3.85
N VAL A 152 14.21 -3.64 3.28
CA VAL A 152 14.50 -2.83 2.09
C VAL A 152 15.66 -1.87 2.36
N ILE A 153 15.60 -1.11 3.45
CA ILE A 153 16.66 -0.17 3.86
C ILE A 153 17.96 -0.94 4.16
N ARG A 154 17.84 -2.10 4.82
CA ARG A 154 19.03 -2.94 5.09
C ARG A 154 19.72 -3.36 3.79
N SER A 155 18.94 -3.72 2.77
CA SER A 155 19.47 -4.16 1.46
C SER A 155 20.14 -3.04 0.66
N SER A 156 19.93 -1.77 0.97
CA SER A 156 20.63 -0.65 0.34
C SER A 156 22.05 -0.43 0.87
N LYS A 157 22.37 -1.05 2.03
CA LYS A 157 23.69 -0.91 2.70
C LYS A 157 24.70 -1.96 2.26
N SER A 158 24.31 -2.92 1.43
CA SER A 158 25.17 -3.99 0.91
C SER A 158 24.71 -4.40 -0.49
N ASP A 159 25.60 -5.02 -1.26
CA ASP A 159 25.25 -5.59 -2.57
C ASP A 159 24.56 -6.95 -2.47
N GLY A 160 24.41 -7.46 -1.25
CA GLY A 160 23.85 -8.78 -1.01
C GLY A 160 22.35 -8.81 -0.91
N LEU A 161 21.81 -10.01 -0.75
CA LEU A 161 20.38 -10.25 -0.63
C LEU A 161 19.94 -10.18 0.84
N THR A 162 18.95 -9.36 1.13
CA THR A 162 18.23 -9.37 2.41
C THR A 162 16.87 -10.02 2.21
N ILE A 163 16.48 -10.95 3.09
CA ILE A 163 15.19 -11.62 3.06
C ILE A 163 14.36 -11.13 4.25
N ASN A 164 13.10 -10.75 3.99
CA ASN A 164 12.09 -10.62 5.04
C ASN A 164 11.13 -11.80 4.99
N VAL A 165 10.89 -12.42 6.15
CA VAL A 165 9.93 -13.53 6.34
C VAL A 165 8.86 -13.06 7.31
N ASP A 166 7.68 -12.72 6.77
CA ASP A 166 6.53 -12.24 7.53
C ASP A 166 5.61 -13.41 7.85
N ILE A 167 5.64 -13.89 9.08
CA ILE A 167 4.86 -15.04 9.53
C ILE A 167 3.64 -14.57 10.28
N GLY A 168 2.49 -14.63 9.62
CA GLY A 168 1.19 -14.29 10.18
C GLY A 168 0.44 -15.50 10.76
N GLY A 169 -0.86 -15.30 11.01
CA GLY A 169 -1.72 -16.36 11.52
C GLY A 169 -2.11 -17.42 10.49
N GLY A 170 -2.39 -17.02 9.24
CA GLY A 170 -2.82 -17.93 8.17
C GLY A 170 -1.72 -18.23 7.16
N THR A 171 -0.92 -17.24 6.83
CA THR A 171 0.04 -17.29 5.72
C THR A 171 1.39 -16.73 6.13
N THR A 172 2.43 -17.10 5.40
CA THR A 172 3.76 -16.48 5.49
C THR A 172 4.08 -15.79 4.17
N LYS A 173 4.47 -14.51 4.23
CA LYS A 173 4.90 -13.70 3.09
C LYS A 173 6.42 -13.56 3.12
N ILE A 174 7.03 -13.64 1.95
CA ILE A 174 8.49 -13.63 1.81
C ILE A 174 8.86 -12.61 0.76
N ALA A 175 9.80 -11.73 1.10
CA ALA A 175 10.33 -10.73 0.19
C ALA A 175 11.85 -10.84 0.07
N HIS A 176 12.35 -10.87 -1.14
CA HIS A 176 13.75 -10.72 -1.48
C HIS A 176 14.05 -9.26 -1.79
N CYS A 177 14.95 -8.65 -1.03
CA CYS A 177 15.32 -7.24 -1.14
C CYS A 177 16.79 -7.09 -1.54
N ARG A 178 17.05 -6.24 -2.53
CA ARG A 178 18.40 -5.90 -2.99
C ARG A 178 18.46 -4.45 -3.44
N HIS A 179 19.58 -3.78 -3.18
CA HIS A 179 19.81 -2.39 -3.60
C HIS A 179 18.69 -1.41 -3.21
N GLY A 180 18.08 -1.59 -2.03
CA GLY A 180 17.01 -0.74 -1.55
C GLY A 180 15.66 -0.95 -2.24
N LYS A 181 15.45 -2.10 -2.89
CA LYS A 181 14.21 -2.47 -3.57
C LYS A 181 13.79 -3.88 -3.25
N VAL A 182 12.49 -4.14 -3.30
CA VAL A 182 11.93 -5.48 -3.30
C VAL A 182 12.05 -6.02 -4.73
N GLU A 183 12.87 -7.05 -4.92
CA GLU A 183 13.06 -7.67 -6.25
C GLU A 183 12.02 -8.74 -6.55
N ARG A 184 11.70 -9.56 -5.54
CA ARG A 184 10.81 -10.70 -5.69
C ARG A 184 10.02 -10.93 -4.42
N VAL A 185 8.81 -11.45 -4.58
CA VAL A 185 7.95 -11.82 -3.45
C VAL A 185 7.34 -13.20 -3.70
N THR A 186 7.04 -13.89 -2.62
CA THR A 186 6.18 -15.07 -2.64
C THR A 186 5.35 -15.13 -1.36
N ALA A 187 4.39 -16.02 -1.32
CA ALA A 187 3.62 -16.33 -0.14
C ALA A 187 3.31 -17.82 -0.10
N VAL A 188 3.27 -18.37 1.09
CA VAL A 188 2.93 -19.77 1.32
C VAL A 188 1.82 -19.87 2.35
N ASP A 189 0.86 -20.77 2.12
CA ASP A 189 -0.27 -21.03 3.01
C ASP A 189 0.22 -21.80 4.27
N CYS A 190 0.95 -21.07 5.12
CA CYS A 190 1.58 -21.55 6.32
C CYS A 190 1.61 -20.42 7.35
N GLY A 191 0.91 -20.59 8.48
CA GLY A 191 0.82 -19.59 9.55
C GLY A 191 0.39 -20.20 10.88
N ALA A 192 0.62 -19.47 11.97
CA ALA A 192 0.48 -19.99 13.34
C ALA A 192 -0.95 -20.42 13.73
N ARG A 193 -1.97 -19.79 13.12
CA ARG A 193 -3.38 -19.96 13.50
C ARG A 193 -4.20 -20.85 12.54
N LEU A 194 -3.50 -21.63 11.71
CA LEU A 194 -4.14 -22.70 10.92
C LEU A 194 -4.73 -23.80 11.81
N ILE A 195 -4.20 -23.91 13.05
CA ILE A 195 -4.68 -24.80 14.11
C ILE A 195 -4.79 -23.96 15.38
N VAL A 196 -5.98 -23.87 15.97
CA VAL A 196 -6.20 -23.15 17.23
C VAL A 196 -6.80 -24.09 18.27
N LEU A 197 -6.27 -24.00 19.47
CA LEU A 197 -6.64 -24.81 20.63
C LEU A 197 -7.31 -23.91 21.68
N ASN A 198 -8.28 -24.44 22.40
CA ASN A 198 -8.81 -23.81 23.60
C ASN A 198 -7.91 -24.08 24.83
N GLU A 199 -8.29 -23.55 25.97
CA GLU A 199 -7.56 -23.73 27.24
C GLU A 199 -7.45 -25.22 27.69
N ARG A 200 -8.30 -26.09 27.15
CA ARG A 200 -8.26 -27.54 27.43
C ARG A 200 -7.40 -28.32 26.44
N GLY A 201 -6.76 -27.63 25.49
CA GLY A 201 -5.97 -28.23 24.43
C GLY A 201 -6.81 -28.87 23.31
N GLU A 202 -8.12 -28.57 23.23
CA GLU A 202 -9.00 -29.08 22.16
C GLU A 202 -8.91 -28.18 20.94
N VAL A 203 -8.81 -28.76 19.76
CA VAL A 203 -8.84 -28.05 18.47
C VAL A 203 -10.21 -27.41 18.27
N ILE A 204 -10.26 -26.09 18.28
CA ILE A 204 -11.48 -25.29 18.04
C ILE A 204 -11.51 -24.65 16.64
N ARG A 205 -10.34 -24.55 15.98
CA ARG A 205 -10.21 -24.10 14.60
C ARG A 205 -9.17 -24.96 13.89
N LEU A 206 -9.51 -25.42 12.70
CA LEU A 206 -8.66 -26.24 11.86
C LEU A 206 -8.87 -25.86 10.40
N GLU A 207 -7.96 -25.08 9.85
CA GLU A 207 -7.97 -24.71 8.43
C GLU A 207 -7.54 -25.91 7.56
N PRO A 208 -7.99 -25.96 6.29
CA PRO A 208 -7.63 -27.07 5.39
C PRO A 208 -6.12 -27.32 5.28
N THR A 209 -5.33 -26.24 5.19
CA THR A 209 -3.87 -26.31 5.12
C THR A 209 -3.25 -26.74 6.45
N GLY A 210 -3.79 -26.32 7.58
CA GLY A 210 -3.39 -26.81 8.91
C GLY A 210 -3.59 -28.32 9.04
N LYS A 211 -4.72 -28.83 8.53
CA LYS A 211 -4.98 -30.28 8.45
C LYS A 211 -4.01 -30.99 7.52
N ALA A 212 -3.65 -30.37 6.39
CA ALA A 212 -2.68 -30.94 5.45
C ALA A 212 -1.29 -31.03 6.07
N HIS A 213 -0.83 -30.03 6.83
CA HIS A 213 0.44 -30.07 7.57
C HIS A 213 0.44 -31.18 8.62
N ALA A 214 -0.64 -31.35 9.38
CA ALA A 214 -0.77 -32.40 10.37
C ALA A 214 -0.72 -33.79 9.72
N ASN A 215 -1.50 -34.01 8.65
CA ASN A 215 -1.51 -35.29 7.92
C ASN A 215 -0.11 -35.63 7.35
N ASP A 216 0.65 -34.64 6.93
CA ASP A 216 1.99 -34.82 6.36
C ASP A 216 2.99 -35.43 7.36
N VAL A 217 2.75 -35.25 8.65
CA VAL A 217 3.54 -35.80 9.75
C VAL A 217 2.84 -36.96 10.47
N GLY A 218 1.76 -37.50 9.88
CA GLY A 218 1.01 -38.63 10.41
C GLY A 218 0.06 -38.30 11.55
N VAL A 219 -0.24 -37.02 11.79
CA VAL A 219 -1.19 -36.56 12.82
C VAL A 219 -2.54 -36.26 12.18
N ASN A 220 -3.57 -37.00 12.60
CA ASN A 220 -4.93 -36.84 12.05
C ASN A 220 -5.78 -35.95 12.97
N LEU A 221 -5.92 -34.67 12.63
CA LEU A 221 -6.68 -33.68 13.39
C LEU A 221 -8.09 -33.49 12.83
N LYS A 222 -9.01 -33.21 13.76
CA LYS A 222 -10.39 -32.73 13.53
C LYS A 222 -10.79 -31.76 14.63
N ILE A 223 -11.81 -30.99 14.44
CA ILE A 223 -12.39 -30.18 15.52
C ILE A 223 -12.72 -31.06 16.70
N GLY A 224 -12.35 -30.67 17.92
CA GLY A 224 -12.47 -31.44 19.17
C GLY A 224 -11.33 -32.43 19.43
N SER A 225 -10.33 -32.59 18.52
CA SER A 225 -9.12 -33.38 18.81
C SER A 225 -8.29 -32.73 19.91
N GLN A 226 -7.58 -33.54 20.70
CA GLN A 226 -6.63 -33.07 21.73
C GLN A 226 -5.22 -33.58 21.38
N PRO A 227 -4.49 -32.92 20.45
CA PRO A 227 -3.14 -33.29 20.12
C PRO A 227 -2.22 -33.07 21.33
N ASN A 228 -1.25 -33.96 21.50
CA ASN A 228 -0.23 -33.80 22.53
C ASN A 228 0.88 -32.84 22.07
N GLY A 229 1.76 -32.42 23.00
CA GLY A 229 2.82 -31.46 22.70
C GLY A 229 3.79 -31.94 21.60
N GLU A 230 4.13 -33.24 21.55
CA GLU A 230 5.00 -33.82 20.54
C GLU A 230 4.37 -33.76 19.13
N GLU A 231 3.06 -33.99 19.03
CA GLU A 231 2.32 -33.89 17.77
C GLU A 231 2.30 -32.44 17.25
N LEU A 232 2.08 -31.46 18.15
CA LEU A 232 2.11 -30.04 17.80
C LEU A 232 3.51 -29.60 17.37
N GLU A 233 4.57 -30.07 18.03
CA GLU A 233 5.95 -29.80 17.63
C GLU A 233 6.28 -30.39 16.26
N LYS A 234 5.88 -31.64 15.95
CA LYS A 234 6.07 -32.24 14.62
C LYS A 234 5.38 -31.43 13.51
N ILE A 235 4.18 -30.93 13.78
CA ILE A 235 3.44 -30.10 12.84
C ILE A 235 4.18 -28.79 12.61
N ALA A 236 4.58 -28.08 13.68
CA ALA A 236 5.29 -26.82 13.61
C ALA A 236 6.67 -26.96 12.91
N ASP A 237 7.39 -28.03 13.18
CA ASP A 237 8.67 -28.34 12.49
C ASP A 237 8.46 -28.50 10.98
N ARG A 238 7.40 -29.22 10.57
CA ARG A 238 7.04 -29.36 9.16
C ARG A 238 6.67 -28.04 8.51
N MET A 239 5.88 -27.23 9.22
CA MET A 239 5.51 -25.89 8.76
C MET A 239 6.75 -25.00 8.56
N ALA A 240 7.66 -24.99 9.53
CA ALA A 240 8.92 -24.25 9.43
C ALA A 240 9.77 -24.73 8.24
N THR A 241 9.82 -26.05 7.97
CA THR A 241 10.50 -26.58 6.77
C THR A 241 9.95 -25.95 5.48
N ARG A 242 8.62 -25.88 5.35
CA ARG A 242 7.99 -25.31 4.18
C ARG A 242 8.26 -23.81 4.01
N ILE A 243 8.34 -23.07 5.14
CA ILE A 243 8.71 -21.66 5.10
C ILE A 243 10.15 -21.51 4.58
N VAL A 244 11.10 -22.32 5.05
CA VAL A 244 12.48 -22.28 4.55
C VAL A 244 12.56 -22.64 3.07
N GLU A 245 11.86 -23.70 2.64
CA GLU A 245 11.76 -24.07 1.23
C GLU A 245 11.18 -22.93 0.38
N ALA A 246 10.15 -22.25 0.86
CA ALA A 246 9.50 -21.15 0.14
C ALA A 246 10.43 -19.94 -0.06
N THR A 247 11.44 -19.71 0.83
CA THR A 247 12.43 -18.64 0.62
C THR A 247 13.41 -18.92 -0.51
N GLY A 248 13.51 -20.14 -1.00
CA GLY A 248 14.54 -20.55 -1.96
C GLY A 248 15.92 -20.81 -1.35
N LEU A 249 16.06 -20.82 -0.01
CA LEU A 249 17.32 -21.24 0.64
C LEU A 249 17.58 -22.75 0.47
N THR A 250 16.53 -23.52 0.32
CA THR A 250 16.58 -24.96 0.03
C THR A 250 15.67 -25.29 -1.15
N GLU A 251 15.85 -26.47 -1.74
CA GLU A 251 14.98 -26.95 -2.80
C GLU A 251 13.55 -27.08 -2.32
N GLN A 252 12.62 -26.61 -3.12
CA GLN A 252 11.19 -26.66 -2.83
C GLN A 252 10.62 -28.02 -3.17
N SER A 253 10.07 -28.73 -2.19
CA SER A 253 9.33 -29.96 -2.38
C SER A 253 8.03 -29.68 -3.20
N SER A 254 7.48 -30.73 -3.83
CA SER A 254 6.20 -30.62 -4.54
C SER A 254 5.08 -30.13 -3.63
N LYS A 255 5.04 -30.61 -2.40
CA LYS A 255 4.02 -30.19 -1.42
C LYS A 255 4.13 -28.70 -1.04
N THR A 256 5.35 -28.16 -0.96
CA THR A 256 5.52 -26.71 -0.73
C THR A 256 5.07 -25.92 -1.93
N LYS A 257 5.40 -26.36 -3.15
CA LYS A 257 4.93 -25.72 -4.39
C LYS A 257 3.41 -25.69 -4.49
N ASP A 258 2.73 -26.77 -4.05
CA ASP A 258 1.25 -26.84 -4.04
C ASP A 258 0.62 -25.86 -3.04
N MET A 259 1.37 -25.39 -2.04
CA MET A 259 0.93 -24.44 -1.02
C MET A 259 1.35 -22.99 -1.30
N LEU A 260 2.09 -22.74 -2.38
CA LEU A 260 2.45 -21.37 -2.76
C LEU A 260 1.22 -20.63 -3.28
N LEU A 261 1.03 -19.41 -2.80
CA LEU A 261 -0.02 -18.49 -3.22
C LEU A 261 0.44 -17.52 -4.32
N LEU A 262 1.75 -17.42 -4.50
CA LEU A 262 2.44 -16.62 -5.51
C LEU A 262 3.53 -17.46 -6.19
N PRO A 263 4.12 -17.01 -7.30
CA PRO A 263 5.17 -17.73 -7.99
C PRO A 263 6.35 -18.12 -7.08
N ALA A 264 6.91 -19.29 -7.31
CA ALA A 264 8.05 -19.81 -6.56
C ALA A 264 9.27 -18.90 -6.70
N LEU A 265 9.98 -18.68 -5.60
CA LEU A 265 11.27 -17.97 -5.63
C LEU A 265 12.38 -18.89 -6.15
N PRO A 266 13.38 -18.34 -6.85
CA PRO A 266 14.52 -19.12 -7.32
C PRO A 266 15.38 -19.61 -6.16
N LEU A 267 16.12 -20.70 -6.39
CA LEU A 267 17.12 -21.17 -5.44
C LEU A 267 18.23 -20.13 -5.28
N ILE A 268 18.57 -19.82 -4.04
CA ILE A 268 19.61 -18.86 -3.68
C ILE A 268 20.71 -19.54 -2.87
N LYS A 269 21.94 -19.03 -2.96
CA LYS A 269 23.10 -19.63 -2.26
C LYS A 269 23.53 -18.85 -1.05
N ASN A 270 23.47 -17.53 -1.14
CA ASN A 270 23.98 -16.63 -0.11
C ASN A 270 22.99 -15.53 0.17
N ILE A 271 22.84 -15.19 1.45
CA ILE A 271 22.06 -14.05 1.92
C ILE A 271 22.91 -13.25 2.91
N ASP A 272 22.75 -11.93 2.91
CA ASP A 272 23.48 -11.03 3.80
C ASP A 272 22.74 -10.80 5.12
N ALA A 273 21.42 -10.87 5.09
CA ALA A 273 20.59 -10.73 6.26
C ALA A 273 19.23 -11.39 6.08
N LEU A 274 18.64 -11.83 7.18
CA LEU A 274 17.28 -12.31 7.27
C LEU A 274 16.57 -11.63 8.42
N THR A 275 15.38 -11.11 8.18
CA THR A 275 14.51 -10.52 9.21
C THR A 275 13.20 -11.28 9.28
N PHE A 276 12.66 -11.42 10.49
CA PHE A 276 11.30 -11.90 10.70
C PHE A 276 10.36 -10.75 11.03
N SER A 277 9.16 -10.78 10.48
CA SER A 277 8.05 -9.90 10.83
C SER A 277 6.75 -10.70 10.98
N GLY A 278 5.64 -10.01 11.25
CA GLY A 278 4.36 -10.66 11.57
C GLY A 278 4.28 -11.15 13.02
N GLY A 279 3.11 -11.65 13.41
CA GLY A 279 2.84 -12.02 14.81
C GLY A 279 3.80 -13.06 15.40
N VAL A 280 4.25 -14.02 14.59
CA VAL A 280 5.18 -15.06 15.05
C VAL A 280 6.58 -14.50 15.36
N SER A 281 6.96 -13.39 14.75
CA SER A 281 8.27 -12.76 15.00
C SER A 281 8.43 -12.30 16.45
N GLU A 282 7.34 -11.99 17.15
CA GLU A 282 7.39 -11.62 18.58
C GLU A 282 7.99 -12.75 19.42
N PHE A 283 7.66 -13.99 19.09
CA PHE A 283 8.25 -15.18 19.73
C PHE A 283 9.68 -15.43 19.25
N VAL A 284 9.99 -15.21 17.97
CA VAL A 284 11.34 -15.38 17.43
C VAL A 284 12.34 -14.49 18.16
N TYR A 285 11.96 -13.25 18.48
CA TYR A 285 12.83 -12.28 19.16
C TYR A 285 12.65 -12.24 20.67
N GLY A 286 11.74 -13.06 21.23
CA GLY A 286 11.50 -13.14 22.68
C GLY A 286 10.78 -11.91 23.24
N ASN A 287 10.03 -11.17 22.43
CA ASN A 287 9.24 -10.03 22.85
C ASN A 287 7.90 -10.45 23.50
N GLU A 288 7.42 -11.66 23.20
CA GLU A 288 6.16 -12.21 23.70
C GLU A 288 6.42 -13.58 24.37
N ALA A 289 5.79 -13.78 25.53
CA ALA A 289 5.88 -15.03 26.27
C ALA A 289 4.51 -15.74 26.41
N ALA A 290 3.40 -15.02 26.20
CA ALA A 290 2.06 -15.57 26.34
C ALA A 290 1.68 -16.42 25.13
N ALA A 291 1.17 -17.63 25.37
CA ALA A 291 0.61 -18.48 24.31
C ALA A 291 -0.84 -18.07 24.03
N PHE A 292 -1.22 -17.99 22.74
CA PHE A 292 -2.57 -17.62 22.31
C PHE A 292 -3.42 -18.80 21.82
N GLY A 293 -3.08 -20.02 22.28
CA GLY A 293 -3.77 -21.23 21.86
C GLY A 293 -3.51 -21.63 20.41
N ASP A 294 -2.41 -21.18 19.82
CA ASP A 294 -2.00 -21.49 18.45
C ASP A 294 -0.57 -22.06 18.42
N LEU A 295 -0.02 -22.29 17.21
CA LEU A 295 1.32 -22.82 17.02
C LEU A 295 2.42 -21.75 16.99
N GLY A 296 2.13 -20.48 17.34
CA GLY A 296 3.08 -19.37 17.27
C GLY A 296 4.41 -19.65 17.95
N PRO A 297 4.45 -20.04 19.24
CA PRO A 297 5.70 -20.33 19.95
C PRO A 297 6.51 -21.46 19.32
N GLN A 298 5.87 -22.58 18.96
CA GLN A 298 6.52 -23.73 18.34
C GLN A 298 7.04 -23.40 16.95
N LEU A 299 6.22 -22.72 16.13
CA LEU A 299 6.62 -22.30 14.77
C LEU A 299 7.78 -21.34 14.80
N ALA A 300 7.81 -20.38 15.72
CA ALA A 300 8.91 -19.46 15.91
C ALA A 300 10.22 -20.18 16.24
N LYS A 301 10.18 -21.13 17.20
CA LYS A 301 11.32 -21.97 17.59
C LYS A 301 11.89 -22.69 16.38
N TYR A 302 11.07 -23.48 15.68
CA TYR A 302 11.54 -24.28 14.57
C TYR A 302 11.93 -23.46 13.33
N ALA A 303 11.25 -22.36 13.05
CA ALA A 303 11.65 -21.44 11.99
C ALA A 303 13.06 -20.89 12.27
N ARG A 304 13.29 -20.36 13.47
CA ARG A 304 14.61 -19.84 13.87
C ARG A 304 15.71 -20.91 13.75
N GLU A 305 15.51 -22.08 14.35
CA GLU A 305 16.48 -23.19 14.32
C GLU A 305 16.82 -23.61 12.88
N LYS A 306 15.82 -23.71 12.00
CA LYS A 306 16.04 -24.11 10.61
C LYS A 306 16.78 -23.05 9.81
N PHE A 307 16.44 -21.78 9.95
CA PHE A 307 17.16 -20.70 9.27
C PHE A 307 18.61 -20.58 9.78
N GLU A 308 18.85 -20.71 11.08
CA GLU A 308 20.20 -20.77 11.66
C GLU A 308 20.99 -21.96 11.11
N SER A 309 20.36 -23.13 10.95
CA SER A 309 20.99 -24.31 10.36
C SER A 309 21.40 -24.15 8.89
N GLN A 310 20.73 -23.26 8.16
CA GLN A 310 21.10 -22.87 6.80
C GLN A 310 22.17 -21.76 6.76
N GLY A 311 22.66 -21.32 7.92
CA GLY A 311 23.65 -20.24 8.02
C GLY A 311 23.06 -18.86 7.74
N ALA A 312 21.76 -18.67 7.85
CA ALA A 312 21.11 -17.38 7.61
C ALA A 312 21.45 -16.38 8.74
N PRO A 313 22.01 -15.20 8.43
CA PRO A 313 22.27 -14.16 9.41
C PRO A 313 20.96 -13.49 9.85
N ILE A 314 20.40 -13.95 10.98
CA ILE A 314 19.14 -13.39 11.51
C ILE A 314 19.45 -12.06 12.19
N GLU A 315 18.87 -10.98 11.68
CA GLU A 315 18.97 -9.63 12.23
C GLU A 315 17.62 -9.17 12.83
N LYS A 316 17.70 -8.27 13.83
CA LYS A 316 16.50 -7.69 14.43
C LYS A 316 15.89 -6.66 13.48
N PRO A 317 14.57 -6.74 13.17
CA PRO A 317 13.91 -5.78 12.29
C PRO A 317 13.65 -4.44 13.00
N VAL A 318 13.28 -3.43 12.22
CA VAL A 318 12.80 -2.13 12.74
C VAL A 318 11.42 -2.31 13.37
N ALA A 319 10.51 -3.02 12.68
CA ALA A 319 9.21 -3.40 13.21
C ALA A 319 8.97 -4.90 13.05
N THR A 320 8.35 -5.52 14.03
CA THR A 320 8.00 -6.94 14.09
C THR A 320 6.56 -7.19 13.63
N ILE A 321 5.63 -7.38 14.55
CA ILE A 321 4.21 -7.65 14.25
C ILE A 321 3.52 -6.53 13.48
N ARG A 322 3.99 -5.30 13.60
CA ARG A 322 3.43 -4.12 12.91
C ARG A 322 4.11 -3.79 11.59
N ALA A 323 5.00 -4.65 11.08
CA ALA A 323 5.76 -4.34 9.87
C ALA A 323 4.85 -3.99 8.68
N THR A 324 3.79 -4.74 8.44
CA THR A 324 2.86 -4.49 7.33
C THR A 324 2.20 -3.12 7.44
N VAL A 325 1.66 -2.77 8.62
CA VAL A 325 0.98 -1.48 8.84
C VAL A 325 1.96 -0.31 8.81
N VAL A 326 3.16 -0.50 9.33
CA VAL A 326 4.25 0.49 9.26
C VAL A 326 4.67 0.71 7.81
N GLY A 327 4.88 -0.37 7.05
CA GLY A 327 5.23 -0.30 5.63
C GLY A 327 4.14 0.34 4.77
N ALA A 328 2.89 0.01 5.03
CA ALA A 328 1.74 0.59 4.32
C ALA A 328 1.70 2.11 4.43
N SER A 329 1.90 2.63 5.64
CA SER A 329 1.91 4.07 5.86
C SER A 329 3.14 4.77 5.26
N GLN A 330 4.17 4.03 4.83
CA GLN A 330 5.35 4.57 4.14
C GLN A 330 5.25 4.46 2.63
N TYR A 331 4.70 3.34 2.14
CA TYR A 331 4.76 2.97 0.73
C TYR A 331 3.70 3.66 -0.13
N THR A 332 2.54 3.99 0.45
CA THR A 332 1.36 4.39 -0.32
C THR A 332 1.12 5.90 -0.37
N VAL A 333 1.83 6.72 0.38
CA VAL A 333 1.57 8.17 0.42
C VAL A 333 2.65 8.91 -0.35
N GLN A 334 2.25 9.56 -1.44
CA GLN A 334 3.01 10.62 -2.07
C GLN A 334 2.28 11.94 -1.82
N LEU A 335 3.02 13.02 -1.62
CA LEU A 335 2.44 14.35 -1.69
C LEU A 335 2.63 14.91 -3.09
N SER A 336 1.61 15.60 -3.58
CA SER A 336 1.76 16.41 -4.78
C SER A 336 2.83 17.49 -4.56
N GLY A 337 3.37 18.04 -5.64
CA GLY A 337 4.11 19.31 -5.59
C GLY A 337 3.21 20.44 -5.08
N THR A 338 3.79 21.62 -4.96
CA THR A 338 3.07 22.84 -4.53
C THR A 338 2.43 23.60 -5.67
N THR A 339 2.78 23.29 -6.90
CA THR A 339 2.29 23.94 -8.13
C THR A 339 1.11 23.19 -8.72
N ILE A 340 0.10 22.94 -7.90
CA ILE A 340 -1.13 22.24 -8.32
C ILE A 340 -2.23 23.21 -8.71
N PHE A 341 -3.22 22.70 -9.46
CA PHE A 341 -4.44 23.41 -9.80
C PHE A 341 -5.65 22.52 -9.55
N ILE A 342 -6.56 22.96 -8.69
CA ILE A 342 -7.80 22.24 -8.38
C ILE A 342 -8.93 23.26 -8.38
N GLU A 343 -9.89 23.10 -9.31
CA GLU A 343 -11.05 23.97 -9.41
C GLU A 343 -12.27 23.22 -9.95
N PRO A 344 -13.42 23.30 -9.25
CA PRO A 344 -13.57 23.89 -7.91
C PRO A 344 -12.84 23.04 -6.82
N ARG A 345 -12.51 23.66 -5.68
CA ARG A 345 -11.73 22.98 -4.62
C ARG A 345 -12.47 21.82 -3.94
N ASP A 346 -13.81 21.87 -3.91
CA ASP A 346 -14.67 20.79 -3.40
C ASP A 346 -14.75 19.56 -4.34
N THR A 347 -14.01 19.58 -5.45
CA THR A 347 -13.86 18.40 -6.31
C THR A 347 -13.03 17.30 -5.64
N VAL A 348 -12.17 17.66 -4.72
CA VAL A 348 -11.44 16.70 -3.87
C VAL A 348 -12.14 16.60 -2.51
N PRO A 349 -12.14 15.42 -1.84
CA PRO A 349 -11.35 14.25 -2.19
C PRO A 349 -11.97 13.38 -3.29
N LEU A 350 -11.13 12.73 -4.11
CA LEU A 350 -11.52 11.71 -5.06
C LEU A 350 -10.97 10.34 -4.66
N LYS A 351 -11.76 9.28 -4.89
CA LYS A 351 -11.38 7.91 -4.53
C LYS A 351 -11.43 6.98 -5.72
N ASN A 352 -10.53 5.98 -5.70
CA ASN A 352 -10.49 4.87 -6.66
C ASN A 352 -10.51 5.33 -8.11
N VAL A 353 -9.76 6.39 -8.41
CA VAL A 353 -9.64 6.90 -9.78
C VAL A 353 -8.67 6.00 -10.55
N PRO A 354 -9.12 5.29 -11.58
CA PRO A 354 -8.23 4.47 -12.40
C PRO A 354 -7.25 5.35 -13.15
N VAL A 355 -6.02 4.85 -13.31
CA VAL A 355 -4.92 5.55 -13.95
C VAL A 355 -4.66 5.00 -15.33
N ILE A 356 -4.52 5.88 -16.30
CA ILE A 356 -3.91 5.59 -17.60
C ILE A 356 -2.59 6.36 -17.73
N VAL A 357 -1.60 5.74 -18.35
CA VAL A 357 -0.32 6.39 -18.68
C VAL A 357 -0.13 6.28 -20.20
N PRO A 358 -0.70 7.22 -20.98
CA PRO A 358 -0.57 7.20 -22.43
C PRO A 358 0.86 7.51 -22.86
N GLU A 359 1.33 6.88 -23.92
CA GLU A 359 2.64 7.18 -24.53
C GLU A 359 2.57 8.51 -25.28
N LEU A 360 2.92 9.61 -24.58
CA LEU A 360 2.91 10.96 -25.14
C LEU A 360 4.30 11.38 -25.56
N ASP A 361 4.45 11.79 -26.82
CA ASP A 361 5.71 12.32 -27.34
C ASP A 361 5.78 13.85 -27.18
N PHE A 362 6.56 14.29 -26.22
CA PHE A 362 6.88 15.69 -25.96
C PHE A 362 8.31 16.08 -26.42
N SER A 363 8.98 15.23 -27.18
CA SER A 363 10.38 15.48 -27.62
C SER A 363 10.51 16.59 -28.66
N THR A 364 9.43 16.84 -29.41
CA THR A 364 9.40 17.86 -30.46
C THR A 364 8.85 19.21 -29.97
N PRO A 365 9.25 20.34 -30.58
CA PRO A 365 8.68 21.64 -30.25
C PRO A 365 7.18 21.76 -30.51
N ASN A 366 6.66 21.05 -31.49
CA ASN A 366 5.23 21.01 -31.84
C ASN A 366 4.65 19.67 -31.38
N ILE A 367 3.54 19.73 -30.64
CA ILE A 367 2.81 18.57 -30.16
C ILE A 367 1.66 18.30 -31.13
N GLU A 368 1.62 17.09 -31.69
CA GLU A 368 0.55 16.72 -32.61
C GLU A 368 -0.73 16.35 -31.85
N THR A 369 -1.75 17.19 -31.92
CA THR A 369 -3.05 17.02 -31.26
C THR A 369 -3.68 15.65 -31.54
N VAL A 370 -3.52 15.15 -32.77
CA VAL A 370 -4.05 13.84 -33.18
C VAL A 370 -3.33 12.71 -32.45
N ASN A 371 -2.02 12.83 -32.24
CA ASN A 371 -1.23 11.83 -31.52
C ASN A 371 -1.60 11.77 -30.05
N ILE A 372 -1.81 12.93 -29.40
CA ILE A 372 -2.30 12.99 -28.01
C ILE A 372 -3.65 12.28 -27.88
N LYS A 373 -4.62 12.62 -28.74
CA LYS A 373 -5.92 11.96 -28.77
C LYS A 373 -5.80 10.45 -28.94
N SER A 374 -4.99 10.01 -29.91
CA SER A 374 -4.80 8.59 -30.22
C SER A 374 -4.18 7.84 -29.05
N ALA A 375 -3.12 8.38 -28.42
CA ALA A 375 -2.45 7.77 -27.30
C ALA A 375 -3.39 7.60 -26.09
N ILE A 376 -4.16 8.64 -25.75
CA ILE A 376 -5.15 8.57 -24.66
C ILE A 376 -6.23 7.54 -24.97
N ASN A 377 -6.80 7.53 -26.18
CA ASN A 377 -7.83 6.55 -26.56
C ASN A 377 -7.29 5.12 -26.54
N THR A 378 -6.07 4.90 -27.00
CA THR A 378 -5.41 3.59 -26.93
C THR A 378 -5.26 3.12 -25.49
N ALA A 379 -4.81 3.99 -24.57
CA ALA A 379 -4.69 3.67 -23.16
C ALA A 379 -6.04 3.38 -22.51
N LEU A 380 -7.09 4.16 -22.82
CA LEU A 380 -8.46 3.92 -22.34
C LEU A 380 -9.01 2.58 -22.83
N THR A 381 -8.77 2.24 -24.10
CA THR A 381 -9.23 0.97 -24.67
C THR A 381 -8.52 -0.23 -24.05
N ARG A 382 -7.21 -0.11 -23.84
CA ARG A 382 -6.40 -1.18 -23.23
C ARG A 382 -6.84 -1.55 -21.81
N LEU A 383 -7.41 -0.59 -21.07
CA LEU A 383 -7.87 -0.76 -19.70
C LEU A 383 -9.41 -0.88 -19.57
N ASP A 384 -10.12 -1.06 -20.68
CA ASP A 384 -11.59 -1.14 -20.73
C ASP A 384 -12.30 0.08 -20.08
N LEU A 385 -11.68 1.26 -20.20
CA LEU A 385 -12.17 2.51 -19.62
C LEU A 385 -12.84 3.45 -20.63
N VAL A 386 -13.37 2.92 -21.72
CA VAL A 386 -13.98 3.73 -22.80
C VAL A 386 -15.42 4.17 -22.50
N ASP A 387 -16.06 3.62 -21.48
CA ASP A 387 -17.49 3.80 -21.20
C ASP A 387 -17.89 5.21 -20.73
N ASP A 388 -16.90 6.10 -20.45
CA ASP A 388 -17.11 7.48 -19.98
C ASP A 388 -18.01 7.62 -18.72
N GLN A 389 -18.05 6.61 -17.84
CA GLN A 389 -18.91 6.64 -16.66
C GLN A 389 -18.20 7.16 -15.40
N THR A 390 -16.87 7.07 -15.38
CA THR A 390 -16.04 7.43 -14.22
C THR A 390 -14.93 8.40 -14.59
N PRO A 391 -14.45 9.26 -13.67
CA PRO A 391 -13.22 10.00 -13.88
C PRO A 391 -12.04 9.06 -14.07
N VAL A 392 -11.05 9.49 -14.84
CA VAL A 392 -9.81 8.76 -15.10
C VAL A 392 -8.64 9.72 -14.86
N ALA A 393 -7.63 9.26 -14.13
CA ALA A 393 -6.38 9.98 -13.97
C ALA A 393 -5.44 9.70 -15.13
N ILE A 394 -4.96 10.75 -15.76
CA ILE A 394 -4.02 10.67 -16.88
C ILE A 394 -2.63 11.04 -16.36
N GLY A 395 -1.80 10.00 -16.18
CA GLY A 395 -0.39 10.16 -15.82
C GLY A 395 0.45 10.49 -17.04
N PHE A 396 1.36 11.48 -16.93
CA PHE A 396 2.25 11.84 -18.02
C PHE A 396 3.53 12.51 -17.55
N GLN A 397 4.55 12.45 -18.38
CA GLN A 397 5.81 13.14 -18.18
C GLN A 397 5.96 14.25 -19.21
N TRP A 398 6.00 15.51 -18.73
CA TRP A 398 6.23 16.64 -19.61
C TRP A 398 7.71 16.81 -19.92
N LYS A 399 8.06 16.93 -21.19
CA LYS A 399 9.42 17.19 -21.64
C LYS A 399 9.51 18.49 -22.45
N GLY A 400 10.54 19.28 -22.19
CA GLY A 400 10.78 20.57 -22.86
C GLY A 400 9.96 21.73 -22.28
N SER A 401 9.99 22.89 -22.94
CA SER A 401 9.35 24.10 -22.44
C SER A 401 7.83 24.02 -22.47
N ALA A 402 7.17 24.59 -21.45
CA ALA A 402 5.72 24.72 -21.37
C ALA A 402 5.24 26.01 -22.08
N SER A 403 5.50 26.11 -23.39
CA SER A 403 5.03 27.26 -24.15
C SER A 403 3.51 27.22 -24.33
N PHE A 404 2.89 28.38 -24.49
CA PHE A 404 1.44 28.51 -24.73
C PHE A 404 0.95 27.60 -25.85
N MET A 405 1.65 27.55 -26.97
CA MET A 405 1.28 26.73 -28.12
C MET A 405 1.27 25.23 -27.77
N ARG A 406 2.28 24.77 -27.04
CA ARG A 406 2.35 23.36 -26.64
C ARG A 406 1.27 22.98 -25.63
N LEU A 407 0.97 23.86 -24.67
CA LEU A 407 -0.14 23.67 -23.73
C LEU A 407 -1.47 23.63 -24.47
N GLN A 408 -1.68 24.51 -25.47
CA GLN A 408 -2.88 24.54 -26.31
C GLN A 408 -3.03 23.22 -27.10
N GLN A 409 -1.99 22.77 -27.78
CA GLN A 409 -1.99 21.55 -28.57
C GLN A 409 -2.27 20.31 -27.71
N PHE A 410 -1.63 20.23 -26.52
CA PHE A 410 -1.89 19.17 -25.55
C PHE A 410 -3.36 19.19 -25.09
N GLY A 411 -3.86 20.36 -24.66
CA GLY A 411 -5.22 20.54 -24.19
C GLY A 411 -6.27 20.22 -25.26
N GLU A 412 -6.04 20.58 -26.53
CA GLU A 412 -6.94 20.20 -27.64
C GLU A 412 -7.00 18.70 -27.86
N GLY A 413 -5.85 18.02 -27.83
CA GLY A 413 -5.78 16.58 -27.96
C GLY A 413 -6.46 15.87 -26.80
N LEU A 414 -6.22 16.32 -25.58
CA LEU A 414 -6.89 15.87 -24.37
C LEU A 414 -8.40 16.04 -24.46
N LYS A 415 -8.88 17.26 -24.75
CA LYS A 415 -10.32 17.58 -24.89
C LYS A 415 -11.00 16.68 -25.92
N ALA A 416 -10.33 16.47 -27.05
CA ALA A 416 -10.87 15.61 -28.12
C ALA A 416 -10.90 14.11 -27.73
N ALA A 417 -10.02 13.65 -26.84
CA ALA A 417 -9.99 12.28 -26.36
C ALA A 417 -11.06 11.98 -25.31
N ILE A 418 -11.31 12.93 -24.40
CA ILE A 418 -12.22 12.75 -23.24
C ILE A 418 -13.54 13.48 -23.39
N LEU A 419 -13.95 13.81 -24.61
CA LEU A 419 -15.15 14.62 -24.87
C LEU A 419 -16.43 14.04 -24.22
N GLY A 420 -16.59 12.73 -24.21
CA GLY A 420 -17.71 12.05 -23.57
C GLY A 420 -17.77 12.34 -22.05
N ARG A 421 -16.62 12.29 -21.38
CA ARG A 421 -16.49 12.61 -19.95
C ARG A 421 -16.78 14.09 -19.66
N LEU A 422 -16.27 14.98 -20.51
CA LEU A 422 -16.53 16.42 -20.39
C LEU A 422 -18.03 16.76 -20.52
N ASN A 423 -18.73 16.12 -21.44
CA ASN A 423 -20.16 16.29 -21.61
C ASN A 423 -20.98 15.84 -20.38
N LYS A 424 -20.45 14.92 -19.60
CA LYS A 424 -21.01 14.44 -18.33
C LYS A 424 -20.50 15.25 -17.12
N LYS A 425 -19.68 16.27 -17.35
CA LYS A 425 -19.04 17.11 -16.32
C LYS A 425 -18.21 16.30 -15.31
N LEU A 426 -17.66 15.16 -15.74
CA LEU A 426 -16.72 14.40 -14.90
C LEU A 426 -15.42 15.18 -14.73
N PRO A 427 -14.76 15.08 -13.56
CA PRO A 427 -13.47 15.72 -13.34
C PRO A 427 -12.41 15.27 -14.34
N ILE A 428 -11.62 16.22 -14.84
CA ILE A 428 -10.37 15.96 -15.52
C ILE A 428 -9.32 15.81 -14.44
N VAL A 429 -8.66 14.66 -14.39
CA VAL A 429 -7.58 14.40 -13.44
C VAL A 429 -6.28 14.20 -14.21
N LEU A 430 -5.36 15.14 -14.04
CA LEU A 430 -4.03 15.14 -14.67
C LEU A 430 -2.97 15.00 -13.58
N VAL A 431 -2.03 14.10 -13.79
CA VAL A 431 -0.95 13.82 -12.85
C VAL A 431 0.37 13.79 -13.60
N SER A 432 1.27 14.70 -13.27
CA SER A 432 2.58 14.81 -13.88
C SER A 432 3.69 14.44 -12.89
N ASP A 433 4.77 13.86 -13.36
CA ASP A 433 5.99 13.64 -12.56
C ASP A 433 6.89 14.88 -12.45
N GLY A 434 6.65 15.92 -13.25
CA GLY A 434 7.37 17.19 -13.26
C GLY A 434 6.51 18.36 -12.77
N ASP A 435 7.13 19.51 -12.56
CA ASP A 435 6.53 20.76 -12.06
C ASP A 435 5.79 21.51 -13.19
N ILE A 436 4.61 21.00 -13.58
CA ILE A 436 3.81 21.52 -14.69
C ILE A 436 2.31 21.59 -14.36
N GLY A 437 1.88 20.97 -13.23
CA GLY A 437 0.47 20.79 -12.92
C GLY A 437 -0.32 22.09 -12.91
N GLY A 438 0.18 23.11 -12.23
CA GLY A 438 -0.46 24.42 -12.15
C GLY A 438 -0.62 25.08 -13.52
N LEU A 439 0.41 25.05 -14.35
CA LEU A 439 0.36 25.68 -15.69
C LEU A 439 -0.66 25.00 -16.60
N VAL A 440 -0.68 23.65 -16.61
CA VAL A 440 -1.64 22.88 -17.39
C VAL A 440 -3.07 23.16 -16.90
N GLY A 441 -3.30 23.13 -15.59
CA GLY A 441 -4.63 23.35 -15.02
C GLY A 441 -5.17 24.74 -15.32
N ILE A 442 -4.37 25.80 -15.12
CA ILE A 442 -4.72 27.19 -15.45
C ILE A 442 -5.03 27.32 -16.95
N HIS A 443 -4.21 26.74 -17.83
CA HIS A 443 -4.44 26.81 -19.27
C HIS A 443 -5.77 26.17 -19.69
N LEU A 444 -6.09 24.99 -19.15
CA LEU A 444 -7.36 24.32 -19.42
C LEU A 444 -8.56 25.14 -18.93
N ARG A 445 -8.47 25.76 -17.76
CA ARG A 445 -9.56 26.54 -17.19
C ARG A 445 -9.68 27.90 -17.87
N GLU A 446 -8.59 28.67 -17.91
CA GLU A 446 -8.64 30.08 -18.30
C GLU A 446 -8.59 30.29 -19.81
N GLU A 447 -7.77 29.55 -20.54
CA GLU A 447 -7.59 29.73 -21.98
C GLU A 447 -8.58 28.87 -22.79
N MET A 448 -8.71 27.59 -22.43
CA MET A 448 -9.57 26.68 -23.16
C MET A 448 -11.03 26.69 -22.67
N LYS A 449 -11.34 27.41 -21.57
CA LYS A 449 -12.68 27.58 -21.00
C LYS A 449 -13.39 26.24 -20.73
N ILE A 450 -12.65 25.29 -20.17
CA ILE A 450 -13.25 24.00 -19.79
C ILE A 450 -14.09 24.19 -18.53
N GLU A 451 -15.39 23.87 -18.61
CA GLU A 451 -16.33 24.01 -17.51
C GLU A 451 -16.30 22.83 -16.51
N ALA A 452 -15.88 21.64 -16.97
CA ALA A 452 -15.75 20.48 -16.09
C ALA A 452 -14.72 20.74 -14.97
N PRO A 453 -14.87 20.12 -13.79
CA PRO A 453 -13.86 20.22 -12.75
C PRO A 453 -12.47 19.81 -13.24
N VAL A 454 -11.44 20.55 -12.85
CA VAL A 454 -10.05 20.29 -13.25
C VAL A 454 -9.22 20.06 -11.99
N ILE A 455 -8.57 18.90 -11.95
CA ILE A 455 -7.54 18.54 -10.98
C ILE A 455 -6.28 18.29 -11.78
N SER A 456 -5.26 19.13 -11.60
CA SER A 456 -3.97 19.01 -12.25
C SER A 456 -2.88 19.10 -11.19
N ILE A 457 -2.26 17.97 -10.90
CA ILE A 457 -1.27 17.80 -9.83
C ILE A 457 0.07 17.37 -10.43
N ASP A 458 1.14 17.68 -9.72
CA ASP A 458 2.50 17.37 -10.11
C ASP A 458 3.31 16.70 -9.00
N GLY A 459 4.56 16.35 -9.30
CA GLY A 459 5.44 15.69 -8.33
C GLY A 459 5.10 14.23 -8.02
N VAL A 460 4.12 13.62 -8.70
CA VAL A 460 3.65 12.25 -8.48
C VAL A 460 3.94 11.40 -9.70
N THR A 461 4.57 10.25 -9.49
CA THR A 461 4.84 9.28 -10.55
C THR A 461 3.79 8.17 -10.50
N LEU A 462 3.09 7.96 -11.61
CA LEU A 462 2.08 6.92 -11.76
C LEU A 462 2.54 5.86 -12.75
N SER A 463 2.04 4.65 -12.53
CA SER A 463 2.22 3.52 -13.44
C SER A 463 0.87 3.09 -14.03
N GLU A 464 0.92 2.36 -15.15
CA GLU A 464 -0.26 1.76 -15.72
C GLU A 464 -0.87 0.72 -14.76
N PHE A 465 -2.19 0.62 -14.74
CA PHE A 465 -2.98 -0.19 -13.80
C PHE A 465 -2.98 0.29 -12.33
N ASP A 466 -2.45 1.46 -12.06
CA ASP A 466 -2.66 2.07 -10.75
C ASP A 466 -4.10 2.58 -10.61
N TYR A 467 -4.53 2.67 -9.36
CA TYR A 467 -5.68 3.48 -8.95
C TYR A 467 -5.16 4.50 -7.97
N ILE A 468 -5.73 5.70 -7.98
CA ILE A 468 -5.33 6.73 -7.03
C ILE A 468 -6.52 7.25 -6.21
N ASP A 469 -6.24 7.57 -4.96
CA ASP A 469 -7.07 8.44 -4.16
C ASP A 469 -6.35 9.78 -4.03
N ILE A 470 -7.10 10.85 -4.21
CA ILE A 470 -6.62 12.24 -4.04
C ILE A 470 -7.31 12.78 -2.80
N GLY A 471 -6.55 13.13 -1.78
CA GLY A 471 -7.04 13.64 -0.51
C GLY A 471 -7.46 15.10 -0.58
N GLU A 472 -7.86 15.64 0.57
CA GLU A 472 -8.15 17.07 0.72
C GLU A 472 -6.88 17.90 0.59
N ILE A 473 -7.06 19.18 0.20
CA ILE A 473 -5.95 20.12 0.13
C ILE A 473 -5.45 20.38 1.55
N ILE A 474 -4.16 20.17 1.79
CA ILE A 474 -3.52 20.48 3.06
C ILE A 474 -3.41 22.00 3.19
N PRO A 475 -4.07 22.62 4.19
CA PRO A 475 -4.14 24.09 4.26
C PRO A 475 -2.79 24.78 4.38
N SER A 476 -1.82 24.17 5.06
CA SER A 476 -0.50 24.75 5.29
C SER A 476 0.36 24.81 4.02
N SER A 477 0.36 23.76 3.21
CA SER A 477 1.22 23.63 2.03
C SER A 477 0.50 23.86 0.71
N GLY A 478 -0.84 23.76 0.67
CA GLY A 478 -1.62 23.74 -0.56
C GLY A 478 -1.45 22.46 -1.38
N ALA A 479 -0.66 21.51 -0.93
CA ALA A 479 -0.50 20.20 -1.57
C ALA A 479 -1.68 19.27 -1.28
N VAL A 480 -1.80 18.18 -2.04
CA VAL A 480 -2.77 17.12 -1.79
C VAL A 480 -2.08 15.79 -1.58
N PRO A 481 -2.47 15.01 -0.57
CA PRO A 481 -2.04 13.63 -0.46
C PRO A 481 -2.56 12.81 -1.65
N VAL A 482 -1.67 12.08 -2.30
CA VAL A 482 -2.03 11.15 -3.37
C VAL A 482 -1.63 9.76 -2.95
N VAL A 483 -2.59 8.88 -2.90
CA VAL A 483 -2.34 7.49 -2.56
C VAL A 483 -2.49 6.63 -3.77
N ILE A 484 -1.44 5.89 -4.06
CA ILE A 484 -1.35 5.01 -5.22
C ILE A 484 -1.66 3.58 -4.78
N LYS A 485 -2.66 2.99 -5.42
CA LYS A 485 -3.04 1.58 -5.27
C LYS A 485 -2.67 0.87 -6.56
N SER A 486 -1.61 0.09 -6.54
CA SER A 486 -1.20 -0.66 -7.73
C SER A 486 -1.92 -1.99 -7.81
N LEU A 487 -2.62 -2.26 -8.91
CA LEU A 487 -3.18 -3.58 -9.22
C LEU A 487 -2.14 -4.48 -9.91
N VAL A 488 -1.10 -3.90 -10.44
CA VAL A 488 0.00 -4.66 -11.01
C VAL A 488 0.98 -4.94 -9.88
N PHE A 489 0.95 -6.18 -9.41
CA PHE A 489 2.15 -6.74 -8.83
C PHE A 489 3.26 -6.51 -9.85
N PRO A 490 4.47 -6.04 -9.45
CA PRO A 490 5.57 -6.02 -10.38
C PRO A 490 5.64 -7.43 -10.97
N ALA A 491 5.16 -7.55 -12.20
CA ALA A 491 5.33 -8.77 -12.96
C ALA A 491 6.82 -9.05 -12.84
N SER A 492 7.15 -10.23 -12.35
CA SER A 492 8.51 -10.76 -12.46
C SER A 492 9.06 -10.23 -13.77
N LEU A 493 10.05 -9.33 -13.69
CA LEU A 493 10.84 -8.98 -14.86
C LEU A 493 11.22 -10.33 -15.45
N SER A 494 10.54 -10.70 -16.54
CA SER A 494 10.92 -11.84 -17.34
C SER A 494 12.36 -11.60 -17.69
N ALA A 495 13.21 -12.50 -17.19
CA ALA A 495 14.58 -12.55 -17.60
C ALA A 495 14.63 -12.63 -19.13
N ASP A 496 15.20 -11.65 -19.77
CA ASP A 496 15.98 -11.79 -20.97
C ASP A 496 17.48 -11.89 -20.57
#